data_ecf4de709ef2be526cb431df4bcb89df
#
_entry.id   ecf4de709ef2be526cb431df4bcb89df
#
_cell.length_a   1.000
_cell.length_b   1.000
_cell.length_c   1.000
_cell.angle_alpha   90.00
_cell.angle_beta   90.00
_cell.angle_gamma   90.00
#
_symmetry.space_group_name_H-M   'P 1'
#
loop_
_entity.id
_entity.type
_entity.pdbx_description
1 polymer ?
#
loop_
_entity_poly.entity_id
_entity_poly.type
_entity_poly.pdbx_seq_one_letter_code
_entity_poly.pdbx_strand_id
1 'polypeptide(L)'
;MGVREYPYDRSQFSHEDMARIFQTTARAIIAFLEREKPDLIYFPAISAMGNMLLYHIAKKKKIAVLAGAETRIDGRYGLSESYTTFTFADTRFKEIMRGAKTTRENDARLYVAEFRQKPRTYYYTLEMYKKSGTRKAAFSWLSPSNIARSIRWLSERILRSAMESKQDYMVQSPWWFLLDATRRKFRLMRGFNDLYDVYDYSEQFAYYTLHFEPEMAMLVLAPRWTDQINLVRQIAESLPFSFKLYVKEHPGMVGFRTREYYKE
;
A
#
# COMPACT_ATOMS: atom_id res chain seq x y z
N MET A 1 0.23 3.48 12.49
CA MET A 1 0.64 2.39 13.36
C MET A 1 -0.52 1.54 13.85
N GLY A 2 -1.72 2.00 13.83
CA GLY A 2 -2.88 1.15 14.03
C GLY A 2 -3.05 0.22 12.85
N VAL A 3 -3.50 -0.96 13.13
CA VAL A 3 -3.92 -1.89 12.11
C VAL A 3 -5.06 -1.25 11.35
N ARG A 4 -4.82 -0.76 10.13
CA ARG A 4 -5.79 -0.12 9.25
C ARG A 4 -6.38 1.19 9.78
N GLU A 5 -5.56 2.16 10.03
CA GLU A 5 -6.06 3.53 10.05
C GLU A 5 -6.30 3.95 8.60
N TYR A 6 -7.53 3.77 8.15
CA TYR A 6 -8.01 4.49 6.99
C TYR A 6 -8.28 5.94 7.40
N PRO A 7 -8.17 6.90 6.49
CA PRO A 7 -8.40 8.31 6.82
C PRO A 7 -9.75 8.60 7.50
N TYR A 8 -10.68 7.65 7.47
CA TYR A 8 -12.04 7.78 8.01
C TYR A 8 -12.29 6.99 9.28
N ASP A 9 -11.32 6.17 9.67
CA ASP A 9 -11.44 5.35 10.86
C ASP A 9 -10.74 6.04 12.02
N ARG A 10 -11.36 6.01 13.18
CA ARG A 10 -10.73 6.53 14.39
C ARG A 10 -9.55 5.64 14.74
N SER A 11 -8.43 6.24 15.11
CA SER A 11 -7.29 5.52 15.67
C SER A 11 -7.75 4.68 16.87
N GLN A 12 -7.32 3.41 16.89
CA GLN A 12 -7.60 2.51 18.03
C GLN A 12 -6.76 2.87 19.25
N PHE A 13 -5.68 3.61 19.05
CA PHE A 13 -4.70 3.94 20.08
C PHE A 13 -4.59 5.44 20.23
N SER A 14 -4.42 5.89 21.47
CA SER A 14 -4.04 7.27 21.75
C SER A 14 -2.62 7.52 21.22
N HIS A 15 -2.27 8.78 21.05
CA HIS A 15 -0.91 9.17 20.68
C HIS A 15 0.14 8.63 21.68
N GLU A 16 -0.21 8.63 22.96
CA GLU A 16 0.64 8.11 24.03
C GLU A 16 0.84 6.60 23.92
N ASP A 17 -0.22 5.84 23.63
CA ASP A 17 -0.13 4.40 23.41
C ASP A 17 0.74 4.08 22.19
N MET A 18 0.59 4.82 21.09
CA MET A 18 1.42 4.66 19.91
C MET A 18 2.90 4.94 20.22
N ALA A 19 3.18 5.97 21.01
CA ALA A 19 4.54 6.28 21.44
C ALA A 19 5.12 5.17 22.32
N ARG A 20 4.35 4.61 23.24
CA ARG A 20 4.76 3.48 24.08
C ARG A 20 5.04 2.21 23.26
N ILE A 21 4.18 1.88 22.31
CA ILE A 21 4.37 0.75 21.39
C ILE A 21 5.68 0.92 20.63
N PHE A 22 5.90 2.11 20.06
CA PHE A 22 7.11 2.44 19.33
C PHE A 22 8.38 2.29 20.20
N GLN A 23 8.38 2.89 21.40
CA GLN A 23 9.51 2.81 22.32
C GLN A 23 9.80 1.38 22.79
N THR A 24 8.77 0.61 23.13
CA THR A 24 8.90 -0.77 23.57
C THR A 24 9.48 -1.65 22.47
N THR A 25 8.96 -1.48 21.25
CA THR A 25 9.47 -2.18 20.06
C THR A 25 10.94 -1.80 19.79
N ALA A 26 11.28 -0.52 19.88
CA ALA A 26 12.66 -0.07 19.68
C ALA A 26 13.61 -0.66 20.71
N ARG A 27 13.23 -0.68 21.99
CA ARG A 27 14.04 -1.30 23.07
C ARG A 27 14.24 -2.80 22.83
N ALA A 28 13.21 -3.51 22.45
CA ALA A 28 13.30 -4.96 22.16
C ALA A 28 14.25 -5.23 20.97
N ILE A 29 14.17 -4.41 19.92
CA ILE A 29 15.06 -4.50 18.76
C ILE A 29 16.51 -4.21 19.17
N ILE A 30 16.75 -3.19 19.98
CA ILE A 30 18.11 -2.87 20.45
C ILE A 30 18.69 -4.04 21.24
N ALA A 31 17.93 -4.57 22.22
CA ALA A 31 18.37 -5.71 23.02
C ALA A 31 18.63 -6.96 22.15
N PHE A 32 17.76 -7.20 21.16
CA PHE A 32 17.96 -8.29 20.19
C PHE A 32 19.28 -8.13 19.42
N LEU A 33 19.54 -6.95 18.85
CA LEU A 33 20.76 -6.69 18.08
C LEU A 33 22.03 -6.76 18.94
N GLU A 34 21.96 -6.39 20.21
CA GLU A 34 23.08 -6.49 21.16
C GLU A 34 23.40 -7.93 21.54
N ARG A 35 22.36 -8.79 21.60
CA ARG A 35 22.53 -10.22 21.87
C ARG A 35 23.04 -10.98 20.64
N GLU A 36 22.40 -10.78 19.48
CA GLU A 36 22.68 -11.57 18.26
C GLU A 36 23.92 -11.08 17.51
N LYS A 37 24.25 -9.79 17.60
CA LYS A 37 25.40 -9.13 16.95
C LYS A 37 25.55 -9.49 15.46
N PRO A 38 24.52 -9.31 14.64
CA PRO A 38 24.58 -9.68 13.23
C PRO A 38 25.55 -8.76 12.47
N ASP A 39 26.28 -9.33 11.53
CA ASP A 39 27.13 -8.57 10.59
C ASP A 39 26.31 -7.92 9.48
N LEU A 40 25.22 -8.58 9.07
CA LEU A 40 24.34 -8.16 7.98
C LEU A 40 22.89 -8.47 8.31
N ILE A 41 22.00 -7.55 7.95
CA ILE A 41 20.55 -7.77 8.01
C ILE A 41 19.97 -7.64 6.61
N TYR A 42 19.29 -8.69 6.17
CA TYR A 42 18.53 -8.68 4.93
C TYR A 42 17.05 -8.42 5.18
N PHE A 43 16.48 -7.46 4.46
CA PHE A 43 15.07 -7.11 4.49
C PHE A 43 14.42 -7.47 3.15
N PRO A 44 13.56 -8.48 3.07
CA PRO A 44 12.80 -8.76 1.87
C PRO A 44 11.91 -7.58 1.46
N ALA A 45 11.33 -6.89 2.46
CA ALA A 45 10.55 -5.67 2.30
C ALA A 45 10.59 -4.85 3.59
N ILE A 46 10.56 -3.53 3.47
CA ILE A 46 10.48 -2.60 4.60
C ILE A 46 9.15 -1.84 4.47
N SER A 47 8.09 -2.41 5.04
CA SER A 47 6.72 -1.90 4.91
C SER A 47 5.97 -1.73 6.23
N ALA A 48 6.53 -2.23 7.31
CA ALA A 48 5.92 -2.19 8.64
C ALA A 48 6.82 -1.45 9.64
N MET A 49 6.22 -0.91 10.69
CA MET A 49 6.91 -0.17 11.75
C MET A 49 8.13 -0.92 12.31
N GLY A 50 7.98 -2.21 12.63
CA GLY A 50 9.06 -3.02 13.19
C GLY A 50 10.26 -3.12 12.24
N ASN A 51 10.01 -3.36 10.94
CA ASN A 51 11.08 -3.43 9.94
C ASN A 51 11.76 -2.07 9.72
N MET A 52 10.98 -0.98 9.74
CA MET A 52 11.53 0.38 9.65
C MET A 52 12.40 0.71 10.86
N LEU A 53 11.94 0.39 12.08
CA LEU A 53 12.73 0.58 13.29
C LEU A 53 14.01 -0.24 13.26
N LEU A 54 13.92 -1.53 12.91
CA LEU A 54 15.07 -2.41 12.79
C LEU A 54 16.10 -1.85 11.78
N TYR A 55 15.62 -1.40 10.61
CA TYR A 55 16.48 -0.78 9.60
C TYR A 55 17.21 0.45 10.13
N HIS A 56 16.49 1.41 10.72
CA HIS A 56 17.10 2.65 11.20
C HIS A 56 18.04 2.41 12.40
N ILE A 57 17.70 1.50 13.31
CA ILE A 57 18.55 1.14 14.44
C ILE A 57 19.82 0.43 13.95
N ALA A 58 19.69 -0.51 13.00
CA ALA A 58 20.82 -1.21 12.39
C ALA A 58 21.80 -0.22 11.72
N LYS A 59 21.26 0.70 10.89
CA LYS A 59 22.08 1.76 10.26
C LYS A 59 22.80 2.62 11.32
N LYS A 60 22.11 3.01 12.38
CA LYS A 60 22.70 3.79 13.48
C LYS A 60 23.79 3.01 14.22
N LYS A 61 23.63 1.70 14.37
CA LYS A 61 24.64 0.80 14.95
C LYS A 61 25.73 0.38 13.95
N LYS A 62 25.73 0.91 12.72
CA LYS A 62 26.66 0.58 11.63
C LYS A 62 26.65 -0.90 11.23
N ILE A 63 25.55 -1.60 11.43
CA ILE A 63 25.32 -2.94 10.93
C ILE A 63 24.99 -2.84 9.45
N ALA A 64 25.59 -3.68 8.61
CA ALA A 64 25.30 -3.72 7.19
C ALA A 64 23.83 -4.10 6.95
N VAL A 65 23.18 -3.44 5.99
CA VAL A 65 21.78 -3.72 5.64
C VAL A 65 21.62 -3.87 4.14
N LEU A 66 20.78 -4.82 3.73
CA LEU A 66 20.35 -4.99 2.36
C LEU A 66 18.82 -5.06 2.32
N ALA A 67 18.21 -4.19 1.55
CA ALA A 67 16.78 -4.17 1.30
C ALA A 67 16.48 -4.72 -0.10
N GLY A 68 15.48 -5.57 -0.19
CA GLY A 68 14.97 -6.06 -1.45
C GLY A 68 14.27 -4.95 -2.24
N ALA A 69 14.51 -4.91 -3.53
CA ALA A 69 13.96 -3.93 -4.45
C ALA A 69 13.21 -4.63 -5.58
N GLU A 70 11.89 -4.50 -5.57
CA GLU A 70 11.06 -4.99 -6.67
C GLU A 70 11.21 -4.08 -7.89
N THR A 71 11.76 -4.63 -8.97
CA THR A 71 11.97 -3.87 -10.21
C THR A 71 10.71 -3.72 -11.06
N ARG A 72 9.64 -4.44 -10.73
CA ARG A 72 8.41 -4.58 -11.55
C ARG A 72 8.66 -5.17 -12.95
N ILE A 73 9.84 -5.73 -13.17
CA ILE A 73 10.20 -6.46 -14.38
C ILE A 73 10.28 -7.93 -14.03
N ASP A 74 9.55 -8.77 -14.76
CA ASP A 74 9.47 -10.21 -14.50
C ASP A 74 10.85 -10.85 -14.43
N GLY A 75 11.09 -11.66 -13.40
CA GLY A 75 12.37 -12.33 -13.17
C GLY A 75 13.53 -11.40 -12.78
N ARG A 76 13.27 -10.15 -12.43
CA ARG A 76 14.26 -9.17 -11.99
C ARG A 76 13.99 -8.70 -10.58
N TYR A 77 15.01 -8.80 -9.76
CA TYR A 77 15.00 -8.36 -8.38
C TYR A 77 16.31 -7.66 -8.06
N GLY A 78 16.26 -6.57 -7.32
CA GLY A 78 17.43 -5.81 -6.92
C GLY A 78 17.68 -5.90 -5.41
N LEU A 79 18.90 -5.58 -5.02
CA LEU A 79 19.29 -5.38 -3.63
C LEU A 79 19.87 -3.98 -3.49
N SER A 80 19.46 -3.26 -2.46
CA SER A 80 19.96 -1.91 -2.18
C SER A 80 20.21 -1.75 -0.70
N GLU A 81 21.17 -0.91 -0.34
CA GLU A 81 21.40 -0.51 1.06
C GLU A 81 20.34 0.49 1.56
N SER A 82 19.52 1.00 0.66
CA SER A 82 18.40 1.90 0.95
C SER A 82 17.10 1.31 0.44
N TYR A 83 16.04 1.43 1.23
CA TYR A 83 14.69 1.06 0.79
C TYR A 83 13.98 2.17 0.02
N THR A 84 14.54 3.37 -0.02
CA THR A 84 13.96 4.53 -0.71
C THR A 84 14.61 4.82 -2.05
N THR A 85 15.82 4.30 -2.29
CA THR A 85 16.59 4.56 -3.50
C THR A 85 17.25 3.28 -4.02
N PHE A 86 17.37 3.17 -5.33
CA PHE A 86 18.06 2.06 -5.99
C PHE A 86 19.48 2.49 -6.37
N THR A 87 20.34 2.62 -5.39
CA THR A 87 21.71 3.15 -5.59
C THR A 87 22.50 2.40 -6.67
N PHE A 88 22.32 1.08 -6.77
CA PHE A 88 22.91 0.27 -7.85
C PHE A 88 22.41 0.66 -9.24
N ALA A 89 21.11 0.95 -9.37
CA ALA A 89 20.51 1.36 -10.63
C ALA A 89 20.91 2.79 -11.00
N ASP A 90 20.98 3.69 -10.03
CA ASP A 90 21.39 5.08 -10.24
C ASP A 90 22.84 5.17 -10.77
N THR A 91 23.74 4.39 -10.18
CA THR A 91 25.14 4.33 -10.62
C THR A 91 25.22 3.82 -12.05
N ARG A 92 24.57 2.69 -12.33
CA ARG A 92 24.58 2.09 -13.67
C ARG A 92 23.92 2.98 -14.71
N PHE A 93 22.82 3.63 -14.37
CA PHE A 93 22.14 4.59 -15.24
C PHE A 93 23.09 5.75 -15.61
N LYS A 94 23.79 6.34 -14.65
CA LYS A 94 24.75 7.41 -14.89
C LYS A 94 25.89 6.96 -15.82
N GLU A 95 26.38 5.73 -15.66
CA GLU A 95 27.41 5.17 -16.55
C GLU A 95 26.90 5.04 -17.98
N ILE A 96 25.70 4.52 -18.17
CA ILE A 96 25.06 4.36 -19.48
C ILE A 96 24.84 5.74 -20.14
N MET A 97 24.37 6.72 -19.38
CA MET A 97 24.21 8.10 -19.88
C MET A 97 25.54 8.76 -20.28
N ARG A 98 26.67 8.31 -19.72
CA ARG A 98 28.02 8.72 -20.13
C ARG A 98 28.60 7.91 -21.28
N GLY A 99 27.80 7.03 -21.89
CA GLY A 99 28.21 6.24 -23.06
C GLY A 99 28.72 4.84 -22.76
N ALA A 100 28.57 4.34 -21.54
CA ALA A 100 28.92 2.95 -21.24
C ALA A 100 28.03 1.99 -22.02
N LYS A 101 28.64 1.05 -22.72
CA LYS A 101 27.92 0.02 -23.48
C LYS A 101 27.25 -0.98 -22.55
N THR A 102 26.09 -1.46 -22.95
CA THR A 102 25.39 -2.57 -22.31
C THR A 102 25.11 -3.67 -23.33
N THR A 103 25.33 -4.91 -22.94
CA THR A 103 25.02 -6.10 -23.78
C THR A 103 23.53 -6.39 -23.87
N ARG A 104 22.70 -5.70 -23.09
CA ARG A 104 21.26 -5.93 -22.97
C ARG A 104 20.39 -4.79 -23.50
N GLU A 105 20.95 -3.92 -24.30
CA GLU A 105 20.20 -2.79 -24.84
C GLU A 105 19.04 -3.24 -25.74
N ASN A 106 19.28 -4.25 -26.60
CA ASN A 106 18.24 -4.79 -27.47
C ASN A 106 17.12 -5.46 -26.67
N ASP A 107 17.45 -6.23 -25.63
CA ASP A 107 16.45 -6.85 -24.74
C ASP A 107 15.59 -5.77 -24.07
N ALA A 108 16.20 -4.70 -23.60
CA ALA A 108 15.48 -3.59 -22.97
C ALA A 108 14.55 -2.86 -23.96
N ARG A 109 15.02 -2.61 -25.19
CA ARG A 109 14.23 -1.99 -26.25
C ARG A 109 13.02 -2.87 -26.64
N LEU A 110 13.23 -4.17 -26.81
CA LEU A 110 12.16 -5.12 -27.10
C LEU A 110 11.13 -5.17 -25.95
N TYR A 111 11.60 -5.25 -24.71
CA TYR A 111 10.71 -5.23 -23.53
C TYR A 111 9.84 -3.98 -23.49
N VAL A 112 10.43 -2.80 -23.72
CA VAL A 112 9.69 -1.53 -23.73
C VAL A 112 8.69 -1.47 -24.89
N ALA A 113 9.07 -1.96 -26.08
CA ALA A 113 8.18 -2.00 -27.24
C ALA A 113 6.98 -2.93 -26.99
N GLU A 114 7.22 -4.13 -26.50
CA GLU A 114 6.14 -5.06 -26.13
C GLU A 114 5.23 -4.51 -25.05
N PHE A 115 5.80 -3.91 -24.01
CA PHE A 115 5.03 -3.31 -22.91
C PHE A 115 4.13 -2.16 -23.40
N ARG A 116 4.62 -1.33 -24.34
CA ARG A 116 3.84 -0.23 -24.94
C ARG A 116 2.69 -0.74 -25.80
N GLN A 117 2.90 -1.84 -26.53
CA GLN A 117 1.85 -2.45 -27.34
C GLN A 117 0.79 -3.15 -26.50
N LYS A 118 1.22 -3.85 -25.45
CA LYS A 118 0.33 -4.59 -24.55
C LYS A 118 0.80 -4.42 -23.10
N PRO A 119 0.37 -3.33 -22.44
CA PRO A 119 0.69 -3.11 -21.04
C PRO A 119 0.26 -4.29 -20.18
N ARG A 120 1.19 -4.89 -19.46
CA ARG A 120 0.91 -5.99 -18.55
C ARG A 120 0.62 -5.42 -17.18
N THR A 121 -0.50 -5.80 -16.60
CA THR A 121 -0.78 -5.50 -15.20
C THR A 121 0.04 -6.47 -14.34
N TYR A 122 0.72 -5.97 -13.34
CA TYR A 122 1.44 -6.82 -12.39
C TYR A 122 0.50 -7.87 -11.80
N TYR A 123 0.89 -9.15 -11.80
CA TYR A 123 0.01 -10.28 -11.53
C TYR A 123 -0.76 -10.18 -10.20
N TYR A 124 -0.15 -9.57 -9.18
CA TYR A 124 -0.76 -9.36 -7.87
C TYR A 124 -2.03 -8.51 -7.94
N THR A 125 -2.07 -7.55 -8.86
CA THR A 125 -3.22 -6.68 -9.07
C THR A 125 -4.30 -7.36 -9.90
N LEU A 126 -3.94 -8.28 -10.79
CA LEU A 126 -4.90 -8.99 -11.64
C LEU A 126 -5.94 -9.77 -10.83
N GLU A 127 -5.53 -10.47 -9.76
CA GLU A 127 -6.45 -11.20 -8.90
C GLU A 127 -7.36 -10.28 -8.07
N MET A 128 -6.85 -9.13 -7.63
CA MET A 128 -7.67 -8.12 -6.96
C MET A 128 -8.69 -7.50 -7.92
N TYR A 129 -8.30 -7.21 -9.16
CA TYR A 129 -9.19 -6.66 -10.19
C TYR A 129 -10.28 -7.64 -10.63
N LYS A 130 -9.97 -8.92 -10.77
CA LYS A 130 -10.95 -9.95 -11.14
C LYS A 130 -12.07 -10.10 -10.11
N LYS A 131 -11.82 -9.75 -8.85
CA LYS A 131 -12.78 -9.86 -7.73
C LYS A 131 -13.52 -8.58 -7.41
N SER A 132 -13.09 -7.43 -7.90
CA SER A 132 -13.68 -6.12 -7.60
C SER A 132 -14.52 -5.61 -8.77
N GLY A 133 -15.66 -5.02 -8.47
CA GLY A 133 -16.35 -4.14 -9.41
C GLY A 133 -17.58 -4.70 -10.11
N THR A 134 -17.95 -5.96 -9.97
CA THR A 134 -19.21 -6.45 -10.55
C THR A 134 -20.34 -6.43 -9.52
N ARG A 135 -21.56 -6.05 -9.96
CA ARG A 135 -22.78 -6.14 -9.13
C ARG A 135 -22.94 -7.54 -8.51
N LYS A 136 -22.58 -8.57 -9.28
CA LYS A 136 -22.59 -9.97 -8.83
C LYS A 136 -21.61 -10.21 -7.67
N ALA A 137 -20.43 -9.59 -7.69
CA ALA A 137 -19.46 -9.66 -6.61
C ALA A 137 -19.96 -8.92 -5.34
N ALA A 138 -20.69 -7.81 -5.51
CA ALA A 138 -21.26 -7.05 -4.40
C ALA A 138 -22.27 -7.85 -3.58
N PHE A 139 -23.00 -8.77 -4.20
CA PHE A 139 -24.01 -9.63 -3.55
C PHE A 139 -23.51 -11.05 -3.24
N SER A 140 -22.32 -11.42 -3.69
CA SER A 140 -21.77 -12.78 -3.51
C SER A 140 -21.67 -13.21 -2.04
N TRP A 141 -21.53 -12.27 -1.13
CA TRP A 141 -21.43 -12.55 0.31
C TRP A 141 -22.74 -13.06 0.92
N LEU A 142 -23.88 -12.84 0.27
CA LEU A 142 -25.20 -13.37 0.68
C LEU A 142 -25.36 -14.86 0.32
N SER A 143 -24.43 -15.45 -0.42
CA SER A 143 -24.48 -16.88 -0.70
C SER A 143 -24.35 -17.70 0.59
N PRO A 144 -25.10 -18.82 0.75
CA PRO A 144 -25.07 -19.64 1.96
C PRO A 144 -23.65 -20.08 2.35
N SER A 145 -22.83 -20.42 1.36
CA SER A 145 -21.44 -20.84 1.58
C SER A 145 -20.56 -19.69 2.11
N ASN A 146 -20.77 -18.46 1.65
CA ASN A 146 -20.00 -17.31 2.14
C ASN A 146 -20.51 -16.84 3.51
N ILE A 147 -21.79 -16.99 3.80
CA ILE A 147 -22.35 -16.75 5.14
C ILE A 147 -21.75 -17.76 6.13
N ALA A 148 -21.79 -19.06 5.82
CA ALA A 148 -21.20 -20.10 6.67
C ALA A 148 -19.71 -19.86 6.94
N ARG A 149 -18.95 -19.49 5.88
CA ARG A 149 -17.54 -19.13 6.01
C ARG A 149 -17.32 -17.89 6.89
N SER A 150 -18.20 -16.89 6.78
CA SER A 150 -18.13 -15.68 7.61
C SER A 150 -18.42 -15.98 9.08
N ILE A 151 -19.42 -16.84 9.35
CA ILE A 151 -19.75 -17.28 10.70
C ILE A 151 -18.58 -18.07 11.31
N ARG A 152 -18.03 -19.05 10.57
CA ARG A 152 -16.87 -19.82 11.01
C ARG A 152 -15.68 -18.91 11.30
N TRP A 153 -15.37 -18.00 10.39
CA TRP A 153 -14.27 -17.04 10.59
C TRP A 153 -14.50 -16.17 11.83
N LEU A 154 -15.73 -15.69 12.04
CA LEU A 154 -16.08 -14.88 13.21
C LEU A 154 -15.93 -15.68 14.52
N SER A 155 -16.41 -16.93 14.55
CA SER A 155 -16.27 -17.80 15.72
C SER A 155 -14.80 -18.09 16.05
N GLU A 156 -13.98 -18.40 15.05
CA GLU A 156 -12.53 -18.58 15.21
C GLU A 156 -11.86 -17.30 15.75
N ARG A 157 -12.30 -16.14 15.27
CA ARG A 157 -11.75 -14.85 15.70
C ARG A 157 -12.15 -14.48 17.12
N ILE A 158 -13.38 -14.76 17.52
CA ILE A 158 -13.86 -14.56 18.90
C ILE A 158 -13.07 -15.47 19.86
N LEU A 159 -12.93 -16.76 19.50
CA LEU A 159 -12.16 -17.72 20.29
C LEU A 159 -10.71 -17.27 20.46
N ARG A 160 -10.05 -16.88 19.36
CA ARG A 160 -8.68 -16.34 19.42
C ARG A 160 -8.59 -15.09 20.27
N SER A 161 -9.51 -14.14 20.10
CA SER A 161 -9.53 -12.91 20.90
C SER A 161 -9.73 -13.16 22.41
N ALA A 162 -10.36 -14.27 22.79
CA ALA A 162 -10.48 -14.69 24.19
C ALA A 162 -9.18 -15.32 24.73
N MET A 163 -8.38 -15.92 23.85
CA MET A 163 -7.12 -16.60 24.20
C MET A 163 -5.88 -15.69 24.05
N GLU A 164 -5.96 -14.70 23.17
CA GLU A 164 -4.87 -13.75 22.91
C GLU A 164 -4.79 -12.69 24.02
N SER A 165 -3.60 -12.24 24.31
CA SER A 165 -3.39 -11.17 25.29
C SER A 165 -4.06 -9.88 24.83
N LYS A 166 -4.88 -9.29 25.68
CA LYS A 166 -5.49 -7.97 25.45
C LYS A 166 -4.46 -6.84 25.35
N GLN A 167 -3.20 -7.12 25.66
CA GLN A 167 -2.08 -6.19 25.56
C GLN A 167 -1.39 -6.23 24.19
N ASP A 168 -1.73 -7.19 23.33
CA ASP A 168 -1.18 -7.24 21.99
C ASP A 168 -1.90 -6.21 21.09
N TYR A 169 -1.16 -5.17 20.70
CA TYR A 169 -1.65 -4.12 19.83
C TYR A 169 -2.03 -4.60 18.41
N MET A 170 -1.58 -5.78 18.02
CA MET A 170 -1.92 -6.40 16.73
C MET A 170 -3.32 -7.04 16.72
N VAL A 171 -3.88 -7.29 17.89
CA VAL A 171 -5.19 -7.94 18.02
C VAL A 171 -6.31 -6.93 17.84
N GLN A 172 -7.04 -7.08 16.75
CA GLN A 172 -8.24 -6.27 16.47
C GLN A 172 -9.48 -6.86 17.12
N SER A 173 -10.33 -5.99 17.65
CA SER A 173 -11.66 -6.40 18.11
C SER A 173 -12.46 -7.07 16.97
N PRO A 174 -12.98 -8.30 17.17
CA PRO A 174 -13.81 -8.98 16.18
C PRO A 174 -15.03 -8.16 15.77
N TRP A 175 -15.60 -7.43 16.71
CA TRP A 175 -16.78 -6.60 16.50
C TRP A 175 -16.48 -5.39 15.60
N TRP A 176 -15.32 -4.79 15.78
CA TRP A 176 -14.87 -3.69 14.96
C TRP A 176 -14.67 -4.14 13.50
N PHE A 177 -14.02 -5.29 13.31
CA PHE A 177 -13.83 -5.89 12.01
C PHE A 177 -15.16 -6.23 11.33
N LEU A 178 -16.12 -6.80 12.08
CA LEU A 178 -17.46 -7.12 11.56
C LEU A 178 -18.18 -5.86 11.12
N LEU A 179 -18.13 -4.81 11.92
CA LEU A 179 -18.76 -3.51 11.61
C LEU A 179 -18.16 -2.90 10.34
N ASP A 180 -16.84 -2.86 10.22
CA ASP A 180 -16.16 -2.35 9.04
C ASP A 180 -16.49 -3.17 7.78
N ALA A 181 -16.41 -4.50 7.88
CA ALA A 181 -16.76 -5.40 6.78
C ALA A 181 -18.21 -5.21 6.31
N THR A 182 -19.14 -5.03 7.26
CA THR A 182 -20.55 -4.81 6.97
C THR A 182 -20.75 -3.45 6.29
N ARG A 183 -20.17 -2.37 6.81
CA ARG A 183 -20.24 -1.03 6.21
C ARG A 183 -19.71 -1.02 4.79
N ARG A 184 -18.59 -1.70 4.52
CA ARG A 184 -18.03 -1.81 3.17
C ARG A 184 -18.97 -2.54 2.22
N LYS A 185 -19.58 -3.63 2.66
CA LYS A 185 -20.55 -4.36 1.85
C LYS A 185 -21.77 -3.50 1.49
N PHE A 186 -22.30 -2.75 2.45
CA PHE A 186 -23.40 -1.81 2.16
C PHE A 186 -22.99 -0.72 1.17
N ARG A 187 -21.79 -0.16 1.30
CA ARG A 187 -21.30 0.83 0.32
C ARG A 187 -21.19 0.24 -1.08
N LEU A 188 -20.66 -0.99 -1.20
CA LEU A 188 -20.56 -1.69 -2.49
C LEU A 188 -21.95 -2.01 -3.10
N MET A 189 -22.93 -2.39 -2.28
CA MET A 189 -24.29 -2.64 -2.75
C MET A 189 -24.96 -1.38 -3.27
N ARG A 190 -24.77 -0.25 -2.58
CA ARG A 190 -25.26 1.05 -3.02
C ARG A 190 -24.58 1.51 -4.31
N GLY A 191 -23.30 1.17 -4.49
CA GLY A 191 -22.51 1.55 -5.65
C GLY A 191 -21.99 2.99 -5.55
N PHE A 192 -21.22 3.36 -6.57
CA PHE A 192 -20.54 4.65 -6.68
C PHE A 192 -20.66 5.27 -8.08
N ASN A 193 -21.30 4.59 -9.03
CA ASN A 193 -21.33 5.02 -10.43
C ASN A 193 -21.97 6.40 -10.63
N ASP A 194 -22.86 6.79 -9.73
CA ASP A 194 -23.50 8.11 -9.72
C ASP A 194 -22.56 9.25 -9.24
N LEU A 195 -21.36 8.90 -8.80
CA LEU A 195 -20.35 9.85 -8.33
C LEU A 195 -19.17 9.97 -9.30
N TYR A 196 -19.18 9.20 -10.39
CA TYR A 196 -18.12 9.22 -11.39
C TYR A 196 -18.59 9.95 -12.64
N ASP A 197 -17.77 10.85 -13.11
CA ASP A 197 -17.96 11.53 -14.38
C ASP A 197 -17.41 10.72 -15.55
N VAL A 198 -17.92 11.02 -16.74
CA VAL A 198 -17.38 10.49 -17.99
C VAL A 198 -16.27 11.43 -18.45
N TYR A 199 -15.12 10.86 -18.79
CA TYR A 199 -14.00 11.65 -19.32
C TYR A 199 -14.26 12.03 -20.79
N ASP A 200 -13.75 13.21 -21.16
CA ASP A 200 -13.76 13.71 -22.55
C ASP A 200 -12.31 13.87 -23.04
N TYR A 201 -11.93 13.11 -24.05
CA TYR A 201 -10.59 13.18 -24.66
C TYR A 201 -10.33 14.46 -25.47
N SER A 202 -11.36 15.24 -25.80
CA SER A 202 -11.21 16.50 -26.50
C SER A 202 -10.72 17.65 -25.60
N GLU A 203 -10.83 17.46 -24.28
CA GLU A 203 -10.41 18.47 -23.30
C GLU A 203 -8.91 18.37 -22.98
N GLN A 204 -8.35 19.49 -22.56
CA GLN A 204 -7.01 19.48 -21.97
C GLN A 204 -7.13 19.01 -20.51
N PHE A 205 -6.43 17.95 -20.17
CA PHE A 205 -6.52 17.41 -18.82
C PHE A 205 -5.18 16.93 -18.26
N ALA A 206 -5.09 16.98 -16.96
CA ALA A 206 -4.13 16.22 -16.16
C ALA A 206 -4.81 14.97 -15.59
N TYR A 207 -4.06 13.90 -15.45
CA TYR A 207 -4.57 12.63 -14.96
C TYR A 207 -3.82 12.21 -13.70
N TYR A 208 -4.56 11.99 -12.61
CA TYR A 208 -4.04 11.53 -11.34
C TYR A 208 -4.72 10.25 -10.89
N THR A 209 -3.94 9.27 -10.43
CA THR A 209 -4.47 8.02 -9.89
C THR A 209 -4.36 8.02 -8.37
N LEU A 210 -5.47 7.79 -7.67
CA LEU A 210 -5.45 7.58 -6.24
C LEU A 210 -4.74 6.26 -5.90
N HIS A 211 -3.98 6.28 -4.84
CA HIS A 211 -3.26 5.11 -4.35
C HIS A 211 -4.15 4.22 -3.48
N PHE A 212 -3.75 2.94 -3.41
CA PHE A 212 -4.29 2.02 -2.43
C PHE A 212 -3.82 2.41 -1.01
N GLU A 213 -4.71 2.33 -0.04
CA GLU A 213 -4.44 2.65 1.37
C GLU A 213 -4.95 1.55 2.31
N PRO A 214 -4.17 1.22 3.33
CA PRO A 214 -2.79 1.63 3.63
C PRO A 214 -1.78 0.83 2.81
N GLU A 215 -0.84 1.50 2.18
CA GLU A 215 0.23 0.86 1.40
C GLU A 215 1.59 1.50 1.69
N MET A 216 2.65 0.71 1.51
CA MET A 216 4.04 1.16 1.68
C MET A 216 4.35 2.39 0.83
N ALA A 217 3.81 2.45 -0.40
CA ALA A 217 4.00 3.58 -1.30
C ALA A 217 3.63 4.92 -0.66
N MET A 218 2.50 4.95 0.05
CA MET A 218 2.03 6.18 0.71
C MET A 218 2.64 6.36 2.10
N LEU A 219 2.64 5.30 2.92
CA LEU A 219 3.00 5.44 4.34
C LEU A 219 4.51 5.51 4.58
N VAL A 220 5.31 4.94 3.69
CA VAL A 220 6.76 4.81 3.86
C VAL A 220 7.54 5.63 2.84
N LEU A 221 7.18 5.53 1.55
CA LEU A 221 7.92 6.21 0.49
C LEU A 221 7.45 7.66 0.27
N ALA A 222 6.17 7.94 0.51
CA ALA A 222 5.58 9.27 0.33
C ALA A 222 4.76 9.74 1.54
N PRO A 223 5.32 9.75 2.78
CA PRO A 223 4.54 10.01 3.99
C PRO A 223 3.94 11.41 4.07
N ARG A 224 4.45 12.37 3.30
CA ARG A 224 3.90 13.73 3.22
C ARG A 224 2.62 13.82 2.38
N TRP A 225 2.32 12.80 1.58
CA TRP A 225 1.23 12.78 0.61
C TRP A 225 0.13 11.75 0.98
N THR A 226 0.04 11.41 2.26
CA THR A 226 -0.96 10.46 2.76
C THR A 226 -2.38 11.02 2.72
N ASP A 227 -2.54 12.32 2.81
CA ASP A 227 -3.81 13.00 2.55
C ASP A 227 -3.99 13.21 1.05
N GLN A 228 -4.59 12.23 0.39
CA GLN A 228 -4.76 12.25 -1.06
C GLN A 228 -5.79 13.29 -1.53
N ILE A 229 -6.79 13.64 -0.71
CA ILE A 229 -7.73 14.72 -1.06
C ILE A 229 -7.00 16.05 -1.11
N ASN A 230 -6.22 16.36 -0.08
CA ASN A 230 -5.42 17.57 -0.08
C ASN A 230 -4.44 17.62 -1.25
N LEU A 231 -3.82 16.48 -1.60
CA LEU A 231 -2.96 16.39 -2.78
C LEU A 231 -3.72 16.67 -4.08
N VAL A 232 -4.92 16.11 -4.24
CA VAL A 232 -5.80 16.37 -5.39
C VAL A 232 -6.12 17.87 -5.51
N ARG A 233 -6.44 18.52 -4.40
CA ARG A 233 -6.68 19.98 -4.37
C ARG A 233 -5.45 20.78 -4.80
N GLN A 234 -4.29 20.45 -4.25
CA GLN A 234 -3.02 21.12 -4.63
C GLN A 234 -2.69 20.94 -6.11
N ILE A 235 -2.91 19.74 -6.67
CA ILE A 235 -2.72 19.50 -8.09
C ILE A 235 -3.71 20.36 -8.90
N ALA A 236 -4.99 20.34 -8.55
CA ALA A 236 -6.02 21.11 -9.25
C ALA A 236 -5.71 22.63 -9.25
N GLU A 237 -5.29 23.17 -8.11
CA GLU A 237 -4.91 24.57 -7.93
C GLU A 237 -3.64 24.95 -8.73
N SER A 238 -2.77 24.00 -8.99
CA SER A 238 -1.53 24.20 -9.77
C SER A 238 -1.70 24.12 -11.29
N LEU A 239 -2.85 23.62 -11.76
CA LEU A 239 -3.11 23.46 -13.17
C LEU A 239 -3.47 24.80 -13.85
N PRO A 240 -3.12 24.98 -15.15
CA PRO A 240 -3.64 26.09 -15.93
C PRO A 240 -5.17 26.07 -15.96
N PHE A 241 -5.79 27.25 -16.05
CA PHE A 241 -7.25 27.43 -15.98
C PHE A 241 -8.02 26.57 -17.02
N SER A 242 -7.44 26.30 -18.18
CA SER A 242 -8.04 25.49 -19.24
C SER A 242 -7.97 23.98 -19.00
N PHE A 243 -7.23 23.53 -17.97
CA PHE A 243 -7.03 22.10 -17.72
C PHE A 243 -8.06 21.58 -16.72
N LYS A 244 -8.59 20.40 -16.99
CA LYS A 244 -9.33 19.60 -16.01
C LYS A 244 -8.42 18.61 -15.31
N LEU A 245 -8.73 18.27 -14.07
CA LEU A 245 -8.06 17.19 -13.35
C LEU A 245 -8.96 15.95 -13.32
N TYR A 246 -8.57 14.90 -14.05
CA TYR A 246 -9.23 13.61 -13.96
C TYR A 246 -8.55 12.76 -12.87
N VAL A 247 -9.33 12.44 -11.85
CA VAL A 247 -8.89 11.62 -10.71
C VAL A 247 -9.45 10.22 -10.85
N LYS A 248 -8.59 9.21 -10.93
CA LYS A 248 -9.01 7.82 -11.02
C LYS A 248 -8.92 7.12 -9.67
N GLU A 249 -10.00 6.51 -9.24
CA GLU A 249 -10.01 5.66 -8.06
C GLU A 249 -9.19 4.39 -8.27
N HIS A 250 -8.49 3.99 -7.22
CA HIS A 250 -7.83 2.68 -7.20
C HIS A 250 -8.86 1.56 -7.07
N PRO A 251 -8.95 0.61 -8.01
CA PRO A 251 -10.02 -0.41 -8.00
C PRO A 251 -10.10 -1.23 -6.72
N GLY A 252 -8.98 -1.44 -6.04
CA GLY A 252 -8.94 -2.13 -4.74
C GLY A 252 -9.50 -1.32 -3.58
N MET A 253 -9.73 0.00 -3.76
CA MET A 253 -10.27 0.88 -2.71
C MET A 253 -11.77 1.10 -2.81
N VAL A 254 -12.42 0.65 -3.87
CA VAL A 254 -13.86 0.77 -4.03
C VAL A 254 -14.60 0.12 -2.86
N GLY A 255 -15.45 0.89 -2.19
CA GLY A 255 -16.19 0.47 -0.99
C GLY A 255 -15.43 0.67 0.34
N PHE A 256 -14.12 0.89 0.32
CA PHE A 256 -13.37 1.26 1.52
C PHE A 256 -13.61 2.73 1.89
N ARG A 257 -13.60 3.61 0.90
CA ARG A 257 -13.87 5.03 1.07
C ARG A 257 -15.35 5.32 1.13
N THR A 258 -15.72 6.38 1.83
CA THR A 258 -17.12 6.80 1.96
C THR A 258 -17.57 7.57 0.72
N ARG A 259 -18.89 7.73 0.55
CA ARG A 259 -19.42 8.55 -0.55
C ARG A 259 -19.07 10.03 -0.40
N GLU A 260 -18.95 10.50 0.85
CA GLU A 260 -18.54 11.86 1.19
C GLU A 260 -17.12 12.14 0.66
N TYR A 261 -16.21 11.18 0.78
CA TYR A 261 -14.87 11.30 0.24
C TYR A 261 -14.83 11.57 -1.28
N TYR A 262 -15.75 10.97 -2.04
CA TYR A 262 -15.81 11.18 -3.48
C TYR A 262 -16.51 12.47 -3.89
N LYS A 263 -17.25 13.11 -2.98
CA LYS A 263 -17.90 14.41 -3.21
C LYS A 263 -17.01 15.60 -2.90
N GLU A 264 -15.97 15.36 -2.16
CA GLU A 264 -15.00 16.36 -1.70
C GLU A 264 -13.96 16.69 -2.78
#